data_c2fbf67c1746e9b77ee6e214b2582749
#
_entry.id   c2fbf67c1746e9b77ee6e214b2582749
#
_cell.length_a   1.000
_cell.length_b   1.000
_cell.length_c   1.000
_cell.angle_alpha   90.00
_cell.angle_beta   90.00
_cell.angle_gamma   90.00
#
_symmetry.space_group_name_H-M   'P 1'
#
loop_
_entity.id
_entity.type
_entity.pdbx_description
1 polymer ?
#
loop_
_entity_poly.entity_id
_entity_poly.type
_entity_poly.pdbx_seq_one_letter_code
_entity_poly.pdbx_strand_id
1 'polypeptide(L)'
;RCQELAREIALVPQNFYINFPFTVRDVVMMGRYPYIPRFSGPSTRDAEIVATVMENADVDSLAGRFITELSGGERQRVVFARALAQDTPVLILDEATSNLDISHAIRLLGLAARKVQAESHTVLGVFQDINQAAVYCDYLIFMCRGNIAAHGATRAVLTPETLRSV
;
A
#
# COMPACT_ATOMS: atom_id res chain seq x y z
N ARG A 1 12.22 10.80 16.44
CA ARG A 1 10.95 10.03 16.66
C ARG A 1 10.12 9.91 15.37
N CYS A 2 9.69 11.01 14.68
CA CYS A 2 8.86 10.86 13.46
C CYS A 2 9.61 10.16 12.32
N GLN A 3 10.88 10.49 12.08
CA GLN A 3 11.68 9.86 11.03
C GLN A 3 11.98 8.38 11.32
N GLU A 4 12.17 8.01 12.56
CA GLU A 4 12.35 6.61 13.00
C GLU A 4 11.08 5.82 12.73
N LEU A 5 9.91 6.33 13.17
CA LEU A 5 8.63 5.67 12.90
C LEU A 5 8.37 5.50 11.39
N ALA A 6 8.75 6.51 10.59
CA ALA A 6 8.61 6.45 9.13
C ALA A 6 9.57 5.45 8.46
N ARG A 7 10.51 4.85 9.18
CA ARG A 7 11.33 3.71 8.72
C ARG A 7 10.76 2.36 9.14
N GLU A 8 9.80 2.36 10.05
CA GLU A 8 9.18 1.15 10.57
C GLU A 8 7.82 0.87 9.94
N ILE A 9 7.06 1.92 9.61
CA ILE A 9 5.68 1.79 9.14
C ILE A 9 5.43 2.68 7.92
N ALA A 10 4.90 2.08 6.85
CA ALA A 10 4.32 2.78 5.72
C ALA A 10 2.80 2.62 5.70
N LEU A 11 2.10 3.64 5.18
CA LEU A 11 0.64 3.66 5.08
C LEU A 11 0.20 4.00 3.65
N VAL A 12 -0.68 3.18 3.10
CA VAL A 12 -1.53 3.51 1.95
C VAL A 12 -2.91 3.88 2.49
N PRO A 13 -3.25 5.17 2.58
CA PRO A 13 -4.54 5.60 3.11
C PRO A 13 -5.65 5.40 2.08
N GLN A 14 -6.88 5.28 2.55
CA GLN A 14 -8.09 5.22 1.72
C GLN A 14 -8.21 6.43 0.79
N ASN A 15 -7.98 7.62 1.33
CA ASN A 15 -8.03 8.87 0.60
C ASN A 15 -6.69 9.59 0.67
N PHE A 16 -6.20 10.03 -0.47
CA PHE A 16 -4.97 10.78 -0.57
C PHE A 16 -5.16 11.99 -1.47
N TYR A 17 -4.97 13.17 -0.90
CA TYR A 17 -5.13 14.44 -1.59
C TYR A 17 -3.81 15.21 -1.58
N ILE A 18 -3.26 15.46 -2.76
CA ILE A 18 -2.21 16.45 -2.99
C ILE A 18 -2.78 17.48 -3.97
N ASN A 19 -2.91 18.71 -3.50
CA ASN A 19 -3.42 19.84 -4.29
C ASN A 19 -2.27 20.68 -4.92
N PHE A 20 -1.04 20.18 -4.87
CA PHE A 20 0.13 20.81 -5.47
C PHE A 20 0.58 20.03 -6.72
N PRO A 21 1.13 20.72 -7.72
CA PRO A 21 1.56 20.11 -8.98
C PRO A 21 2.92 19.39 -8.83
N PHE A 22 2.98 18.38 -7.96
CA PHE A 22 4.11 17.46 -7.92
C PHE A 22 3.99 16.45 -9.05
N THR A 23 5.11 16.08 -9.67
CA THR A 23 5.12 14.98 -10.63
C THR A 23 4.90 13.65 -9.91
N VAL A 24 4.46 12.63 -10.66
CA VAL A 24 4.31 11.26 -10.13
C VAL A 24 5.63 10.78 -9.51
N ARG A 25 6.76 11.04 -10.18
CA ARG A 25 8.09 10.69 -9.67
C ARG A 25 8.40 11.38 -8.35
N ASP A 26 8.06 12.66 -8.20
CA ASP A 26 8.28 13.40 -6.96
C ASP A 26 7.47 12.79 -5.80
N VAL A 27 6.20 12.44 -6.07
CA VAL A 27 5.33 11.82 -5.05
C VAL A 27 5.88 10.45 -4.60
N VAL A 28 6.33 9.62 -5.53
CA VAL A 28 6.94 8.32 -5.17
C VAL A 28 8.26 8.52 -4.43
N MET A 29 9.07 9.52 -4.83
CA MET A 29 10.32 9.87 -4.16
C MET A 29 10.10 10.33 -2.70
N MET A 30 8.94 10.91 -2.36
CA MET A 30 8.62 11.26 -0.96
C MET A 30 8.67 10.03 -0.04
N GLY A 31 8.45 8.82 -0.56
CA GLY A 31 8.63 7.57 0.18
C GLY A 31 10.07 7.38 0.68
N ARG A 32 11.05 7.97 0.02
CA ARG A 32 12.47 7.87 0.40
C ARG A 32 12.91 8.91 1.42
N TYR A 33 12.11 9.95 1.69
CA TYR A 33 12.49 11.03 2.62
C TYR A 33 12.94 10.57 4.01
N PRO A 34 12.42 9.50 4.62
CA PRO A 34 12.95 9.01 5.90
C PRO A 34 14.43 8.60 5.85
N TYR A 35 14.96 8.29 4.68
CA TYR A 35 16.34 7.81 4.48
C TYR A 35 17.30 8.91 4.00
N ILE A 36 16.77 10.01 3.49
CA ILE A 36 17.58 11.12 2.96
C ILE A 36 18.06 11.98 4.13
N PRO A 37 19.39 12.18 4.28
CA PRO A 37 19.91 13.03 5.34
C PRO A 37 19.44 14.47 5.18
N ARG A 38 19.31 15.16 6.31
CA ARG A 38 18.93 16.58 6.32
C ARG A 38 19.92 17.41 5.49
N PHE A 39 19.40 18.24 4.60
CA PHE A 39 20.16 19.06 3.64
C PHE A 39 20.88 18.29 2.51
N SER A 40 20.57 17.01 2.32
CA SER A 40 21.04 16.22 1.17
C SER A 40 19.93 16.03 0.15
N GLY A 41 20.33 15.76 -1.10
CA GLY A 41 19.41 15.27 -2.13
C GLY A 41 19.25 13.75 -2.09
N PRO A 42 18.28 13.20 -2.86
CA PRO A 42 18.17 11.77 -3.07
C PRO A 42 19.46 11.17 -3.66
N SER A 43 19.82 9.98 -3.21
CA SER A 43 20.95 9.23 -3.77
C SER A 43 20.56 8.51 -5.08
N THR A 44 21.56 8.00 -5.82
CA THR A 44 21.33 7.12 -6.98
C THR A 44 20.51 5.89 -6.59
N ARG A 45 20.78 5.32 -5.42
CA ARG A 45 20.01 4.16 -4.89
C ARG A 45 18.55 4.52 -4.64
N ASP A 46 18.23 5.71 -4.14
CA ASP A 46 16.85 6.14 -3.96
C ASP A 46 16.14 6.27 -5.31
N ALA A 47 16.83 6.79 -6.33
CA ALA A 47 16.29 6.90 -7.68
C ALA A 47 16.03 5.52 -8.31
N GLU A 48 16.90 4.54 -8.09
CA GLU A 48 16.74 3.15 -8.55
C GLU A 48 15.55 2.47 -7.88
N ILE A 49 15.40 2.61 -6.55
CA ILE A 49 14.25 2.08 -5.81
C ILE A 49 12.95 2.69 -6.35
N VAL A 50 12.91 4.01 -6.53
CA VAL A 50 11.74 4.70 -7.07
C VAL A 50 11.39 4.20 -8.47
N ALA A 51 12.36 4.04 -9.37
CA ALA A 51 12.13 3.52 -10.71
C ALA A 51 11.53 2.11 -10.66
N THR A 52 12.12 1.22 -9.86
CA THR A 52 11.66 -0.17 -9.70
C THR A 52 10.23 -0.25 -9.16
N VAL A 53 9.89 0.52 -8.12
CA VAL A 53 8.53 0.48 -7.57
C VAL A 53 7.50 1.13 -8.50
N MET A 54 7.89 2.13 -9.28
CA MET A 54 7.02 2.73 -10.31
C MET A 54 6.68 1.74 -11.41
N GLU A 55 7.66 1.00 -11.93
CA GLU A 55 7.46 -0.07 -12.90
C GLU A 55 6.56 -1.18 -12.33
N ASN A 56 6.85 -1.64 -11.11
CA ASN A 56 6.06 -2.67 -10.44
C ASN A 56 4.59 -2.25 -10.25
N ALA A 57 4.33 -0.99 -9.92
CA ALA A 57 2.99 -0.44 -9.71
C ALA A 57 2.31 0.04 -11.00
N ASP A 58 2.96 -0.09 -12.16
CA ASP A 58 2.45 0.33 -13.48
C ASP A 58 2.13 1.84 -13.54
N VAL A 59 3.09 2.65 -13.10
CA VAL A 59 3.00 4.11 -13.10
C VAL A 59 4.26 4.80 -13.67
N ASP A 60 5.20 4.05 -14.20
CA ASP A 60 6.45 4.53 -14.80
C ASP A 60 6.19 5.45 -16.01
N SER A 61 5.23 5.07 -16.87
CA SER A 61 4.80 5.87 -18.03
C SER A 61 4.18 7.23 -17.63
N LEU A 62 3.76 7.37 -16.36
CA LEU A 62 3.15 8.58 -15.81
C LEU A 62 4.18 9.47 -15.08
N ALA A 63 5.46 9.11 -15.04
CA ALA A 63 6.51 9.71 -14.19
C ALA A 63 6.57 11.23 -14.23
N GLY A 64 6.40 11.82 -15.39
CA GLY A 64 6.46 13.29 -15.61
C GLY A 64 5.13 14.00 -15.51
N ARG A 65 3.99 13.29 -15.40
CA ARG A 65 2.67 13.91 -15.25
C ARG A 65 2.47 14.44 -13.83
N PHE A 66 1.67 15.48 -13.69
CA PHE A 66 1.30 15.98 -12.37
C PHE A 66 0.26 15.07 -11.71
N ILE A 67 0.40 14.85 -10.40
CA ILE A 67 -0.53 14.02 -9.60
C ILE A 67 -1.98 14.53 -9.68
N THR A 68 -2.17 15.82 -9.89
CA THR A 68 -3.46 16.47 -10.03
C THR A 68 -4.19 16.15 -11.34
N GLU A 69 -3.46 15.65 -12.34
CA GLU A 69 -3.99 15.30 -13.68
C GLU A 69 -4.42 13.83 -13.77
N LEU A 70 -4.16 13.04 -12.73
CA LEU A 70 -4.39 11.61 -12.74
C LEU A 70 -5.85 11.26 -12.39
N SER A 71 -6.34 10.18 -12.98
CA SER A 71 -7.56 9.51 -12.53
C SER A 71 -7.42 8.98 -11.10
N GLY A 72 -8.55 8.65 -10.45
CA GLY A 72 -8.54 8.09 -9.09
C GLY A 72 -7.70 6.81 -8.98
N GLY A 73 -7.84 5.89 -9.93
CA GLY A 73 -7.09 4.63 -9.96
C GLY A 73 -5.58 4.84 -10.20
N GLU A 74 -5.20 5.73 -11.13
CA GLU A 74 -3.79 6.08 -11.37
C GLU A 74 -3.19 6.69 -10.09
N ARG A 75 -3.90 7.61 -9.45
CA ARG A 75 -3.46 8.25 -8.20
C ARG A 75 -3.27 7.23 -7.10
N GLN A 76 -4.20 6.27 -6.95
CA GLN A 76 -4.10 5.21 -5.94
C GLN A 76 -2.86 4.33 -6.17
N ARG A 77 -2.54 3.97 -7.44
CA ARG A 77 -1.32 3.24 -7.77
C ARG A 77 -0.05 4.03 -7.41
N VAL A 78 -0.04 5.35 -7.66
CA VAL A 78 1.09 6.22 -7.26
C VAL A 78 1.27 6.25 -5.75
N VAL A 79 0.19 6.36 -4.98
CA VAL A 79 0.23 6.33 -3.50
C VAL A 79 0.74 4.99 -2.99
N PHE A 80 0.33 3.90 -3.62
CA PHE A 80 0.83 2.57 -3.30
C PHE A 80 2.34 2.45 -3.61
N ALA A 81 2.78 2.91 -4.79
CA ALA A 81 4.21 2.95 -5.15
C ALA A 81 5.03 3.77 -4.15
N ARG A 82 4.52 4.92 -3.68
CA ARG A 82 5.17 5.73 -2.64
C ARG A 82 5.35 4.94 -1.34
N ALA A 83 4.32 4.21 -0.90
CA ALA A 83 4.41 3.39 0.31
C ALA A 83 5.40 2.22 0.14
N LEU A 84 5.44 1.58 -1.03
CA LEU A 84 6.46 0.56 -1.34
C LEU A 84 7.87 1.13 -1.39
N ALA A 85 8.05 2.35 -1.92
CA ALA A 85 9.34 3.04 -1.96
C ALA A 85 9.87 3.36 -0.56
N GLN A 86 8.99 3.53 0.42
CA GLN A 86 9.38 3.75 1.81
C GLN A 86 10.08 2.54 2.43
N ASP A 87 9.84 1.32 1.94
CA ASP A 87 10.57 0.09 2.25
C ASP A 87 10.68 -0.19 3.76
N THR A 88 9.53 -0.36 4.39
CA THR A 88 9.39 -0.51 5.84
C THR A 88 8.99 -1.94 6.22
N PRO A 89 9.36 -2.42 7.43
CA PRO A 89 8.96 -3.73 7.94
C PRO A 89 7.45 -3.93 8.03
N VAL A 90 6.69 -2.85 8.25
CA VAL A 90 5.23 -2.88 8.35
C VAL A 90 4.60 -2.01 7.28
N LEU A 91 3.66 -2.58 6.51
CA LEU A 91 2.85 -1.86 5.52
C LEU A 91 1.38 -1.92 5.93
N ILE A 92 0.74 -0.77 6.08
CA ILE A 92 -0.69 -0.65 6.37
C ILE A 92 -1.41 -0.27 5.08
N LEU A 93 -2.46 -1.02 4.73
CA LEU A 93 -3.32 -0.81 3.58
C LEU A 93 -4.74 -0.48 4.08
N ASP A 94 -5.12 0.79 4.01
CA ASP A 94 -6.46 1.23 4.42
C ASP A 94 -7.35 1.35 3.17
N GLU A 95 -8.14 0.30 2.89
CA GLU A 95 -8.98 0.17 1.69
C GLU A 95 -8.23 0.50 0.38
N ALA A 96 -6.96 0.14 0.31
CA ALA A 96 -6.02 0.58 -0.72
C ALA A 96 -6.39 0.18 -2.15
N THR A 97 -7.33 -0.74 -2.32
CA THR A 97 -7.77 -1.29 -3.63
C THR A 97 -9.21 -0.93 -4.00
N SER A 98 -9.95 -0.20 -3.15
CA SER A 98 -11.38 0.08 -3.35
C SER A 98 -11.70 0.86 -4.64
N ASN A 99 -10.77 1.69 -5.13
CA ASN A 99 -10.92 2.52 -6.32
C ASN A 99 -10.19 1.97 -7.55
N LEU A 100 -9.73 0.72 -7.51
CA LEU A 100 -9.00 0.07 -8.59
C LEU A 100 -9.88 -0.94 -9.33
N ASP A 101 -9.63 -1.11 -10.61
CA ASP A 101 -10.12 -2.28 -11.31
C ASP A 101 -9.43 -3.56 -10.79
N ILE A 102 -10.03 -4.70 -11.09
CA ILE A 102 -9.60 -6.00 -10.57
C ILE A 102 -8.14 -6.30 -10.93
N SER A 103 -7.70 -5.95 -12.15
CA SER A 103 -6.34 -6.28 -12.63
C SER A 103 -5.28 -5.53 -11.84
N HIS A 104 -5.49 -4.24 -11.60
CA HIS A 104 -4.60 -3.41 -10.81
C HIS A 104 -4.64 -3.78 -9.31
N ALA A 105 -5.82 -4.10 -8.76
CA ALA A 105 -5.94 -4.58 -7.39
C ALA A 105 -5.13 -5.86 -7.16
N ILE A 106 -5.28 -6.87 -8.05
CA ILE A 106 -4.50 -8.12 -8.00
C ILE A 106 -2.99 -7.84 -8.09
N ARG A 107 -2.57 -6.96 -8.99
CA ARG A 107 -1.15 -6.60 -9.15
C ARG A 107 -0.58 -6.00 -7.87
N LEU A 108 -1.25 -5.01 -7.28
CA LEU A 108 -0.76 -4.32 -6.07
C LEU A 108 -0.79 -5.22 -4.82
N LEU A 109 -1.85 -5.99 -4.62
CA LEU A 109 -1.91 -6.96 -3.52
C LEU A 109 -0.88 -8.06 -3.69
N GLY A 110 -0.61 -8.50 -4.93
CA GLY A 110 0.48 -9.43 -5.24
C GLY A 110 1.86 -8.86 -4.91
N LEU A 111 2.09 -7.55 -5.07
CA LEU A 111 3.33 -6.89 -4.63
C LEU A 111 3.46 -6.92 -3.11
N ALA A 112 2.39 -6.60 -2.38
CA ALA A 112 2.37 -6.64 -0.92
C ALA A 112 2.62 -8.07 -0.39
N ALA A 113 1.96 -9.07 -0.98
CA ALA A 113 2.14 -10.49 -0.61
C ALA A 113 3.59 -10.97 -0.84
N ARG A 114 4.24 -10.56 -1.94
CA ARG A 114 5.65 -10.88 -2.18
C ARG A 114 6.59 -10.31 -1.13
N LYS A 115 6.33 -9.09 -0.63
CA LYS A 115 7.12 -8.51 0.46
C LYS A 115 7.00 -9.34 1.74
N VAL A 116 5.82 -9.83 2.09
CA VAL A 116 5.62 -10.73 3.24
C VAL A 116 6.45 -12.01 3.10
N GLN A 117 6.39 -12.64 1.91
CA GLN A 117 7.04 -13.94 1.68
C GLN A 117 8.57 -13.85 1.56
N ALA A 118 9.09 -12.82 0.88
CA ALA A 118 10.51 -12.71 0.58
C ALA A 118 11.31 -12.00 1.67
N GLU A 119 10.71 -11.08 2.42
CA GLU A 119 11.44 -10.13 3.26
C GLU A 119 11.00 -10.14 4.73
N SER A 120 10.15 -11.08 5.15
CA SER A 120 9.59 -11.15 6.51
C SER A 120 8.87 -9.86 6.94
N HIS A 121 8.25 -9.16 5.98
CA HIS A 121 7.46 -7.98 6.28
C HIS A 121 6.07 -8.35 6.78
N THR A 122 5.44 -7.45 7.50
CA THR A 122 4.05 -7.58 7.93
C THR A 122 3.16 -6.63 7.14
N VAL A 123 2.05 -7.13 6.58
CA VAL A 123 1.04 -6.31 5.94
C VAL A 123 -0.25 -6.39 6.75
N LEU A 124 -0.75 -5.23 7.18
CA LEU A 124 -2.07 -5.09 7.81
C LEU A 124 -3.00 -4.41 6.82
N GLY A 125 -4.06 -5.08 6.39
CA GLY A 125 -5.01 -4.53 5.41
C GLY A 125 -6.43 -4.42 5.95
N VAL A 126 -7.11 -3.32 5.63
CA VAL A 126 -8.55 -3.17 5.75
C VAL A 126 -9.17 -3.44 4.38
N PHE A 127 -10.08 -4.40 4.30
CA PHE A 127 -10.73 -4.84 3.06
C PHE A 127 -12.26 -4.73 3.18
N GLN A 128 -12.90 -4.26 2.11
CA GLN A 128 -14.35 -4.35 1.94
C GLN A 128 -14.72 -5.62 1.16
N ASP A 129 -13.85 -6.07 0.25
CA ASP A 129 -14.05 -7.28 -0.53
C ASP A 129 -13.44 -8.49 0.18
N ILE A 130 -14.32 -9.36 0.68
CA ILE A 130 -13.95 -10.59 1.38
C ILE A 130 -13.17 -11.56 0.49
N ASN A 131 -13.39 -11.54 -0.84
CA ASN A 131 -12.67 -12.43 -1.75
C ASN A 131 -11.20 -12.03 -1.82
N GLN A 132 -10.89 -10.73 -1.85
CA GLN A 132 -9.50 -10.25 -1.78
C GLN A 132 -8.87 -10.64 -0.44
N ALA A 133 -9.57 -10.43 0.68
CA ALA A 133 -9.08 -10.83 1.99
C ALA A 133 -8.82 -12.35 2.07
N ALA A 134 -9.73 -13.16 1.53
CA ALA A 134 -9.61 -14.63 1.50
C ALA A 134 -8.37 -15.12 0.71
N VAL A 135 -8.01 -14.42 -0.36
CA VAL A 135 -6.89 -14.81 -1.24
C VAL A 135 -5.54 -14.34 -0.69
N TYR A 136 -5.48 -13.14 -0.10
CA TYR A 136 -4.21 -12.49 0.23
C TYR A 136 -3.86 -12.48 1.72
N CYS A 137 -4.81 -12.77 2.63
CA CYS A 137 -4.57 -12.71 4.06
C CYS A 137 -4.40 -14.12 4.66
N ASP A 138 -3.36 -14.30 5.48
CA ASP A 138 -3.15 -15.52 6.27
C ASP A 138 -4.04 -15.54 7.52
N TYR A 139 -4.39 -14.35 8.03
CA TYR A 139 -5.16 -14.15 9.24
C TYR A 139 -6.23 -13.07 9.03
N LEU A 140 -7.45 -13.32 9.48
CA LEU A 140 -8.57 -12.38 9.37
C LEU A 140 -9.07 -11.95 10.74
N ILE A 141 -9.48 -10.69 10.83
CA ILE A 141 -10.20 -10.10 11.96
C ILE A 141 -11.50 -9.52 11.40
N PHE A 142 -12.62 -10.08 11.79
CA PHE A 142 -13.94 -9.56 11.45
C PHE A 142 -14.40 -8.56 12.51
N MET A 143 -14.76 -7.37 12.07
CA MET A 143 -15.26 -6.31 12.94
C MET A 143 -16.73 -6.05 12.65
N CYS A 144 -17.54 -5.98 13.70
CA CYS A 144 -18.95 -5.65 13.62
C CYS A 144 -19.29 -4.65 14.74
N ARG A 145 -19.90 -3.50 14.37
CA ARG A 145 -20.34 -2.47 15.31
C ARG A 145 -19.26 -2.03 16.32
N GLY A 146 -18.01 -1.91 15.85
CA GLY A 146 -16.87 -1.49 16.66
C GLY A 146 -16.25 -2.57 17.55
N ASN A 147 -16.72 -3.82 17.48
CA ASN A 147 -16.19 -4.96 18.22
C ASN A 147 -15.60 -6.01 17.29
N ILE A 148 -14.65 -6.79 17.78
CA ILE A 148 -14.15 -7.98 17.10
C ILE A 148 -15.21 -9.08 17.23
N ALA A 149 -15.81 -9.47 16.12
CA ALA A 149 -16.83 -10.52 16.06
C ALA A 149 -16.19 -11.92 15.94
N ALA A 150 -15.12 -12.03 15.12
CA ALA A 150 -14.36 -13.26 14.97
C ALA A 150 -12.93 -12.91 14.51
N HIS A 151 -11.97 -13.78 14.81
CA HIS A 151 -10.60 -13.66 14.31
C HIS A 151 -9.91 -15.02 14.29
N GLY A 152 -8.93 -15.18 13.39
CA GLY A 152 -8.17 -16.42 13.29
C GLY A 152 -7.51 -16.60 11.93
N ALA A 153 -6.84 -17.74 11.74
CA ALA A 153 -6.31 -18.14 10.43
C ALA A 153 -7.45 -18.14 9.40
N THR A 154 -7.19 -17.61 8.21
CA THR A 154 -8.21 -17.40 7.16
C THR A 154 -9.06 -18.64 6.92
N ARG A 155 -8.42 -19.81 6.78
CA ARG A 155 -9.13 -21.08 6.54
C ARG A 155 -10.00 -21.54 7.71
N ALA A 156 -9.71 -21.09 8.93
CA ALA A 156 -10.45 -21.49 10.12
C ALA A 156 -11.62 -20.55 10.42
N VAL A 157 -11.48 -19.27 10.11
CA VAL A 157 -12.47 -18.24 10.48
C VAL A 157 -13.42 -17.87 9.34
N LEU A 158 -13.01 -18.10 8.08
CA LEU A 158 -13.83 -17.81 6.91
C LEU A 158 -14.82 -18.95 6.68
N THR A 159 -15.89 -18.97 7.46
CA THR A 159 -16.95 -19.99 7.40
C THR A 159 -18.30 -19.33 7.13
N PRO A 160 -19.29 -20.07 6.57
CA PRO A 160 -20.65 -19.55 6.39
C PRO A 160 -21.29 -19.05 7.68
N GLU A 161 -20.98 -19.69 8.81
CA GLU A 161 -21.47 -19.32 10.15
C GLU A 161 -20.93 -17.94 10.56
N THR A 162 -19.62 -17.74 10.44
CA THR A 162 -18.96 -16.45 10.73
C THR A 162 -19.53 -15.35 9.84
N LEU A 163 -19.65 -15.60 8.53
CA LEU A 163 -20.17 -14.62 7.57
C LEU A 163 -21.63 -14.21 7.81
N ARG A 164 -22.45 -15.09 8.40
CA ARG A 164 -23.83 -14.76 8.78
C ARG A 164 -23.91 -13.97 10.09
N SER A 165 -22.87 -14.00 10.90
CA SER A 165 -22.83 -13.36 12.21
C SER A 165 -22.23 -11.94 12.19
N VAL A 166 -21.62 -11.53 11.09
CA VAL A 166 -20.99 -10.23 10.86
C VAL A 166 -21.71 -9.48 9.74
#